data_361aeca1bfa8f819de7a81b327f53498
#
_entry.id   361aeca1bfa8f819de7a81b327f53498
#
_cell.length_a   1.000
_cell.length_b   1.000
_cell.length_c   1.000
_cell.angle_alpha   90.00
_cell.angle_beta   90.00
_cell.angle_gamma   90.00
#
_symmetry.space_group_name_H-M   'P 1'
#
loop_
_entity.id
_entity.type
_entity.pdbx_description
1 polymer ?
#
loop_
_entity_poly.entity_id
_entity_poly.type
_entity_poly.pdbx_seq_one_letter_code
_entity_poly.pdbx_strand_id
1 'polypeptide(L)'
;GVKFEIVPVITGKQGRGKSTLAQKLGGDHFRDDLANLKSKDAKEFLKGSWIIELSELSAMKRTEMDEVKKFLSSTSDRYRPSYGRITIDVPRTCVFIGTSNDSEFLKDVTGNRRFFPIPIGQAPEKDVFTLDKDTVQQIWAEAYTFYQAGEELFVSKEIEALAENYRSDAESEDPIKTSIYQYLEIPLSEDWETYNNERKRLYIQEIMNNDYQHKGTVQRLRVTTREISSELFCVDTGEELRGRSMTKNINNVMNNHPEWNRKQYRI
;
A
#
# COMPACT_ATOMS: atom_id res chain seq x y z
N GLY A 1 -17.30 -19.64 3.28
CA GLY A 1 -17.05 -18.20 3.43
C GLY A 1 -17.07 -17.52 2.07
N VAL A 2 -17.59 -16.34 2.04
CA VAL A 2 -17.52 -15.47 0.86
C VAL A 2 -16.12 -14.87 0.78
N LYS A 3 -15.57 -14.76 -0.43
CA LYS A 3 -14.31 -14.04 -0.64
C LYS A 3 -14.59 -12.55 -0.54
N PHE A 4 -14.14 -11.92 0.54
CA PHE A 4 -14.28 -10.49 0.76
C PHE A 4 -12.90 -9.90 1.09
N GLU A 5 -12.29 -9.27 0.11
CA GLU A 5 -10.90 -8.75 0.20
C GLU A 5 -10.83 -7.25 0.53
N ILE A 6 -11.98 -6.57 0.62
CA ILE A 6 -12.03 -5.12 0.81
C ILE A 6 -11.81 -4.80 2.29
N VAL A 7 -10.92 -3.85 2.53
CA VAL A 7 -10.60 -3.30 3.85
C VAL A 7 -10.85 -1.81 3.83
N PRO A 8 -11.93 -1.31 4.42
CA PRO A 8 -12.07 0.12 4.67
C PRO A 8 -10.95 0.56 5.61
N VAL A 9 -10.21 1.60 5.22
CA VAL A 9 -9.12 2.15 6.03
C VAL A 9 -9.49 3.55 6.46
N ILE A 10 -9.76 3.71 7.74
CA ILE A 10 -10.14 4.99 8.33
C ILE A 10 -8.86 5.79 8.58
N THR A 11 -8.69 6.90 7.84
CA THR A 11 -7.50 7.76 7.94
C THR A 11 -7.82 9.09 8.62
N GLY A 12 -6.86 9.63 9.36
CA GLY A 12 -7.00 10.93 10.02
C GLY A 12 -6.22 11.00 11.32
N LYS A 13 -6.16 12.20 11.92
CA LYS A 13 -5.37 12.50 13.12
C LYS A 13 -5.69 11.55 14.27
N GLN A 14 -4.70 11.31 15.12
CA GLN A 14 -4.85 10.54 16.36
C GLN A 14 -5.94 11.16 17.26
N GLY A 15 -6.62 10.31 18.04
CA GLY A 15 -7.66 10.74 18.97
C GLY A 15 -9.03 11.03 18.35
N ARG A 16 -9.23 10.74 17.05
CA ARG A 16 -10.51 10.96 16.34
C ARG A 16 -11.48 9.77 16.42
N GLY A 17 -11.19 8.78 17.26
CA GLY A 17 -12.10 7.66 17.50
C GLY A 17 -12.15 6.60 16.40
N LYS A 18 -11.13 6.48 15.54
CA LYS A 18 -11.07 5.47 14.46
C LYS A 18 -11.25 4.05 15.02
N SER A 19 -10.38 3.64 15.93
CA SER A 19 -10.44 2.33 16.58
C SER A 19 -11.71 2.19 17.46
N THR A 20 -12.15 3.29 18.09
CA THR A 20 -13.40 3.31 18.88
C THR A 20 -14.61 2.96 18.02
N LEU A 21 -14.65 3.45 16.76
CA LEU A 21 -15.73 3.09 15.83
C LEU A 21 -15.72 1.60 15.51
N ALA A 22 -14.57 1.05 15.16
CA ALA A 22 -14.41 -0.37 14.86
C ALA A 22 -14.80 -1.24 16.07
N GLN A 23 -14.35 -0.85 17.27
CA GLN A 23 -14.69 -1.53 18.53
C GLN A 23 -16.19 -1.49 18.83
N LYS A 24 -16.84 -0.33 18.68
CA LYS A 24 -18.29 -0.20 18.92
C LYS A 24 -19.11 -1.03 17.94
N LEU A 25 -18.71 -1.06 16.67
CA LEU A 25 -19.39 -1.88 15.65
C LEU A 25 -19.19 -3.39 15.91
N GLY A 26 -18.02 -3.82 16.32
CA GLY A 26 -17.72 -5.24 16.56
C GLY A 26 -18.18 -5.74 17.93
N GLY A 27 -18.34 -4.86 18.93
CA GLY A 27 -18.73 -5.22 20.28
C GLY A 27 -17.86 -6.33 20.87
N ASP A 28 -18.47 -7.37 21.42
CA ASP A 28 -17.77 -8.54 22.00
C ASP A 28 -16.99 -9.37 20.96
N HIS A 29 -17.29 -9.17 19.68
CA HIS A 29 -16.66 -9.84 18.54
C HIS A 29 -15.60 -8.97 17.84
N PHE A 30 -15.21 -7.86 18.45
CA PHE A 30 -14.11 -7.03 18.01
C PHE A 30 -12.76 -7.57 18.48
N ARG A 31 -11.73 -7.45 17.64
CA ARG A 31 -10.32 -7.77 17.96
C ARG A 31 -9.39 -6.78 17.31
N ASP A 32 -8.28 -6.45 18.00
CA ASP A 32 -7.25 -5.50 17.57
C ASP A 32 -5.80 -5.98 17.81
N ASP A 33 -5.64 -7.16 18.39
CA ASP A 33 -4.34 -7.71 18.78
C ASP A 33 -3.76 -8.74 17.79
N LEU A 34 -4.01 -8.57 16.51
CA LEU A 34 -3.50 -9.46 15.46
C LEU A 34 -1.99 -9.26 15.20
N ALA A 35 -1.17 -9.64 16.17
CA ALA A 35 0.26 -9.32 16.20
C ALA A 35 1.14 -10.09 15.19
N ASN A 36 0.75 -11.28 14.75
CA ASN A 36 1.56 -12.10 13.85
C ASN A 36 0.69 -12.96 12.91
N LEU A 37 0.45 -12.46 11.72
CA LEU A 37 -0.40 -13.07 10.71
C LEU A 37 0.02 -14.50 10.27
N LYS A 38 1.29 -14.87 10.49
CA LYS A 38 1.81 -16.20 10.14
C LYS A 38 1.62 -17.24 11.24
N SER A 39 1.32 -16.80 12.45
CA SER A 39 1.19 -17.72 13.57
C SER A 39 -0.06 -18.59 13.44
N LYS A 40 -0.03 -19.75 14.05
CA LYS A 40 -1.21 -20.59 14.19
C LYS A 40 -2.27 -19.90 15.06
N ASP A 41 -1.80 -19.17 16.04
CA ASP A 41 -2.61 -18.43 17.01
C ASP A 41 -3.41 -17.32 16.33
N ALA A 42 -2.83 -16.64 15.32
CA ALA A 42 -3.56 -15.65 14.53
C ALA A 42 -4.78 -16.25 13.83
N LYS A 43 -4.68 -17.46 13.30
CA LYS A 43 -5.81 -18.13 12.64
C LYS A 43 -6.86 -18.62 13.63
N GLU A 44 -6.45 -19.11 14.78
CA GLU A 44 -7.35 -19.50 15.86
C GLU A 44 -8.09 -18.29 16.43
N PHE A 45 -7.40 -17.16 16.50
CA PHE A 45 -7.89 -15.87 16.98
C PHE A 45 -9.04 -15.30 16.10
N LEU A 46 -9.06 -15.60 14.81
CA LEU A 46 -10.14 -15.17 13.91
C LEU A 46 -11.48 -15.83 14.24
N LYS A 47 -11.44 -16.99 14.91
CA LYS A 47 -12.67 -17.74 15.24
C LYS A 47 -13.53 -16.97 16.21
N GLY A 48 -14.78 -16.69 15.81
CA GLY A 48 -15.73 -15.93 16.62
C GLY A 48 -15.55 -14.41 16.56
N SER A 49 -14.59 -13.92 15.80
CA SER A 49 -14.45 -12.49 15.52
C SER A 49 -15.33 -12.09 14.34
N TRP A 50 -15.89 -10.87 14.39
CA TRP A 50 -16.65 -10.25 13.30
C TRP A 50 -15.86 -9.14 12.65
N ILE A 51 -15.28 -8.25 13.47
CA ILE A 51 -14.48 -7.13 13.03
C ILE A 51 -13.09 -7.23 13.64
N ILE A 52 -12.07 -7.15 12.79
CA ILE A 52 -10.67 -7.17 13.18
C ILE A 52 -10.03 -5.88 12.72
N GLU A 53 -9.43 -5.17 13.64
CA GLU A 53 -8.67 -3.95 13.32
C GLU A 53 -7.24 -4.29 12.92
N LEU A 54 -6.83 -3.72 11.80
CA LEU A 54 -5.45 -3.60 11.36
C LEU A 54 -4.98 -2.20 11.73
N SER A 55 -4.43 -2.07 12.92
CA SER A 55 -4.01 -0.76 13.45
C SER A 55 -2.69 -0.30 12.84
N GLU A 56 -2.51 1.02 12.80
CA GLU A 56 -1.26 1.69 12.44
C GLU A 56 -0.66 1.26 11.08
N LEU A 57 -1.48 1.15 10.04
CA LEU A 57 -1.04 0.70 8.71
C LEU A 57 0.15 1.53 8.17
N SER A 58 0.23 2.81 8.49
CA SER A 58 1.35 3.68 8.11
C SER A 58 2.69 3.29 8.75
N ALA A 59 2.66 2.64 9.92
CA ALA A 59 3.86 2.18 10.61
C ALA A 59 4.39 0.85 10.07
N MET A 60 3.56 0.07 9.36
CA MET A 60 3.93 -1.24 8.83
C MET A 60 5.04 -1.14 7.78
N LYS A 61 5.96 -2.09 7.81
CA LYS A 61 6.97 -2.26 6.75
C LYS A 61 6.32 -2.86 5.51
N ARG A 62 6.94 -2.64 4.34
CA ARG A 62 6.47 -3.19 3.07
C ARG A 62 6.26 -4.72 3.12
N THR A 63 7.18 -5.45 3.74
CA THR A 63 7.07 -6.92 3.89
C THR A 63 5.90 -7.35 4.75
N GLU A 64 5.57 -6.58 5.77
CA GLU A 64 4.42 -6.80 6.65
C GLU A 64 3.11 -6.53 5.89
N MET A 65 3.08 -5.46 5.10
CA MET A 65 1.94 -5.14 4.24
C MET A 65 1.69 -6.23 3.19
N ASP A 66 2.73 -6.81 2.59
CA ASP A 66 2.59 -7.94 1.66
C ASP A 66 2.00 -9.18 2.34
N GLU A 67 2.34 -9.41 3.61
CA GLU A 67 1.76 -10.48 4.42
C GLU A 67 0.29 -10.21 4.72
N VAL A 68 -0.06 -8.99 5.08
CA VAL A 68 -1.45 -8.54 5.23
C VAL A 68 -2.24 -8.80 3.95
N LYS A 69 -1.75 -8.36 2.79
CA LYS A 69 -2.41 -8.57 1.50
C LYS A 69 -2.67 -10.05 1.18
N LYS A 70 -1.71 -10.92 1.48
CA LYS A 70 -1.87 -12.39 1.31
C LYS A 70 -2.90 -12.96 2.28
N PHE A 71 -2.85 -12.50 3.52
CA PHE A 71 -3.76 -12.95 4.56
C PHE A 71 -5.22 -12.55 4.26
N LEU A 72 -5.44 -11.34 3.78
CA LEU A 72 -6.77 -10.84 3.38
C LEU A 72 -7.39 -11.66 2.24
N SER A 73 -6.58 -12.18 1.33
CA SER A 73 -7.07 -12.95 0.18
C SER A 73 -7.52 -14.37 0.51
N SER A 74 -7.35 -14.83 1.76
CA SER A 74 -7.75 -16.18 2.17
C SER A 74 -9.25 -16.23 2.49
N THR A 75 -9.93 -17.23 1.96
CA THR A 75 -11.36 -17.50 2.22
C THR A 75 -11.59 -18.47 3.37
N SER A 76 -10.55 -19.20 3.74
CA SER A 76 -10.54 -20.15 4.85
C SER A 76 -9.20 -20.14 5.55
N ASP A 77 -9.19 -20.54 6.79
CA ASP A 77 -8.00 -20.62 7.63
C ASP A 77 -7.75 -22.07 8.03
N ARG A 78 -6.65 -22.63 7.50
CA ARG A 78 -6.24 -23.99 7.81
C ARG A 78 -5.22 -23.98 8.93
N TYR A 79 -5.59 -24.58 10.08
CA TYR A 79 -4.71 -24.68 11.23
C TYR A 79 -5.05 -25.89 12.10
N ARG A 80 -4.15 -26.26 13.00
CA ARG A 80 -4.40 -27.23 14.03
C ARG A 80 -4.68 -26.47 15.35
N PRO A 81 -5.90 -26.58 15.93
CA PRO A 81 -6.24 -25.91 17.17
C PRO A 81 -5.27 -26.26 18.29
N SER A 82 -5.12 -25.36 19.24
CA SER A 82 -4.37 -25.61 20.46
C SER A 82 -4.95 -26.84 21.16
N TYR A 83 -4.08 -27.78 21.50
CA TYR A 83 -4.44 -29.13 22.02
C TYR A 83 -5.20 -30.05 21.06
N GLY A 84 -5.48 -29.61 19.84
CA GLY A 84 -6.11 -30.44 18.81
C GLY A 84 -5.14 -31.46 18.19
N ARG A 85 -5.65 -32.62 17.77
CA ARG A 85 -4.84 -33.66 17.09
C ARG A 85 -4.93 -33.57 15.57
N ILE A 86 -5.97 -32.93 15.04
CA ILE A 86 -6.29 -32.89 13.61
C ILE A 86 -6.24 -31.45 13.13
N THR A 87 -5.73 -31.25 11.92
CA THR A 87 -5.81 -29.96 11.20
C THR A 87 -7.24 -29.77 10.71
N ILE A 88 -7.81 -28.61 10.95
CA ILE A 88 -9.16 -28.22 10.48
C ILE A 88 -9.04 -27.10 9.46
N ASP A 89 -10.06 -26.98 8.62
CA ASP A 89 -10.24 -25.90 7.68
C ASP A 89 -11.50 -25.12 8.10
N VAL A 90 -11.33 -23.86 8.47
CA VAL A 90 -12.40 -23.01 9.00
C VAL A 90 -12.69 -21.89 8.01
N PRO A 91 -13.89 -21.82 7.44
CA PRO A 91 -14.29 -20.70 6.60
C PRO A 91 -14.16 -19.40 7.37
N ARG A 92 -13.64 -18.37 6.72
CA ARG A 92 -13.50 -17.04 7.34
C ARG A 92 -14.87 -16.37 7.46
N THR A 93 -15.15 -15.84 8.62
CA THR A 93 -16.44 -15.18 8.96
C THR A 93 -16.25 -13.75 9.47
N CYS A 94 -15.02 -13.25 9.47
CA CYS A 94 -14.69 -11.89 9.89
C CYS A 94 -14.36 -10.99 8.69
N VAL A 95 -14.48 -9.69 8.90
CA VAL A 95 -14.01 -8.62 8.01
C VAL A 95 -12.93 -7.81 8.73
N PHE A 96 -12.16 -7.04 7.94
CA PHE A 96 -11.06 -6.24 8.44
C PHE A 96 -11.36 -4.75 8.27
N ILE A 97 -10.98 -3.95 9.26
CA ILE A 97 -10.98 -2.49 9.20
C ILE A 97 -9.55 -2.03 9.45
N GLY A 98 -9.02 -1.22 8.57
CA GLY A 98 -7.72 -0.59 8.77
C GLY A 98 -7.86 0.76 9.47
N THR A 99 -6.84 1.15 10.25
CA THR A 99 -6.72 2.51 10.78
C THR A 99 -5.33 3.05 10.50
N SER A 100 -5.26 4.34 10.16
CA SER A 100 -3.99 5.04 9.96
C SER A 100 -4.09 6.47 10.50
N ASN A 101 -3.01 6.94 11.13
CA ASN A 101 -2.88 8.34 11.55
C ASN A 101 -2.38 9.21 10.39
N ASP A 102 -1.81 8.60 9.39
CA ASP A 102 -1.25 9.22 8.20
C ASP A 102 -2.19 9.00 7.02
N SER A 103 -2.32 10.00 6.16
CA SER A 103 -3.03 9.86 4.88
C SER A 103 -2.24 8.95 3.92
N GLU A 104 -0.92 9.03 3.95
CA GLU A 104 -0.01 8.25 3.10
C GLU A 104 0.42 6.96 3.80
N PHE A 105 -0.37 5.91 3.70
CA PHE A 105 -0.08 4.63 4.35
C PHE A 105 0.22 3.50 3.35
N LEU A 106 -0.01 3.69 2.06
CA LEU A 106 0.25 2.69 1.02
C LEU A 106 1.68 2.83 0.49
N LYS A 107 2.60 2.03 1.01
CA LYS A 107 4.04 2.05 0.65
C LYS A 107 4.40 1.21 -0.59
N ASP A 108 3.44 0.56 -1.22
CA ASP A 108 3.67 -0.29 -2.38
C ASP A 108 2.53 -0.13 -3.38
N VAL A 109 2.88 -0.03 -4.66
CA VAL A 109 1.93 0.20 -5.75
C VAL A 109 1.11 -1.05 -6.08
N THR A 110 1.50 -2.23 -5.58
CA THR A 110 0.88 -3.50 -5.96
C THR A 110 -0.15 -4.00 -4.95
N GLY A 111 -1.32 -4.41 -5.44
CA GLY A 111 -2.35 -5.04 -4.61
C GLY A 111 -3.13 -4.09 -3.70
N ASN A 112 -3.00 -2.77 -3.91
CA ASN A 112 -3.66 -1.72 -3.12
C ASN A 112 -5.18 -1.68 -3.32
N ARG A 113 -5.71 -2.31 -4.36
CA ARG A 113 -7.16 -2.40 -4.63
C ARG A 113 -7.99 -2.96 -3.47
N ARG A 114 -7.35 -3.61 -2.50
CA ARG A 114 -8.01 -4.13 -1.29
C ARG A 114 -8.31 -3.04 -0.26
N PHE A 115 -7.53 -1.97 -0.29
CA PHE A 115 -7.66 -0.90 0.69
C PHE A 115 -8.54 0.22 0.16
N PHE A 116 -9.53 0.58 0.96
CA PHE A 116 -10.46 1.66 0.67
C PHE A 116 -10.24 2.77 1.70
N PRO A 117 -9.43 3.79 1.37
CA PRO A 117 -9.19 4.90 2.27
C PRO A 117 -10.48 5.69 2.50
N ILE A 118 -10.80 5.91 3.77
CA ILE A 118 -11.94 6.70 4.22
C ILE A 118 -11.41 7.81 5.10
N PRO A 119 -11.17 9.02 4.55
CA PRO A 119 -10.67 10.13 5.34
C PRO A 119 -11.75 10.64 6.29
N ILE A 120 -11.39 10.77 7.56
CA ILE A 120 -12.29 11.36 8.56
C ILE A 120 -12.29 12.88 8.39
N GLY A 121 -13.49 13.45 8.25
CA GLY A 121 -13.70 14.90 8.22
C GLY A 121 -13.27 15.60 9.51
N GLN A 122 -13.04 16.92 9.43
CA GLN A 122 -12.59 17.71 10.56
C GLN A 122 -13.69 17.98 11.61
N ALA A 123 -14.95 17.95 11.19
CA ALA A 123 -16.11 18.20 12.04
C ALA A 123 -17.15 17.09 11.81
N PRO A 124 -17.10 15.98 12.58
CA PRO A 124 -18.12 14.94 12.50
C PRO A 124 -19.47 15.50 12.98
N GLU A 125 -20.54 15.18 12.26
CA GLU A 125 -21.91 15.52 12.67
C GLU A 125 -22.30 14.81 13.98
N LYS A 126 -21.73 13.62 14.21
CA LYS A 126 -21.93 12.82 15.43
C LYS A 126 -20.58 12.40 15.99
N ASP A 127 -20.44 12.57 17.30
CA ASP A 127 -19.24 12.12 18.00
C ASP A 127 -19.31 10.59 18.19
N VAL A 128 -18.30 9.90 17.65
CA VAL A 128 -18.18 8.44 17.79
C VAL A 128 -18.09 7.99 19.23
N PHE A 129 -17.57 8.83 20.13
CA PHE A 129 -17.47 8.50 21.55
C PHE A 129 -18.84 8.43 22.24
N THR A 130 -19.82 9.17 21.74
CA THR A 130 -21.22 9.17 22.24
C THR A 130 -22.11 8.16 21.52
N LEU A 131 -21.59 7.42 20.53
CA LEU A 131 -22.33 6.39 19.81
C LEU A 131 -22.79 5.29 20.80
N ASP A 132 -24.10 5.17 21.03
CA ASP A 132 -24.70 4.23 21.95
C ASP A 132 -24.98 2.87 21.29
N LYS A 133 -25.34 1.89 22.11
CA LYS A 133 -25.64 0.53 21.67
C LYS A 133 -26.88 0.45 20.77
N ASP A 134 -27.87 1.27 21.01
CA ASP A 134 -29.11 1.25 20.21
C ASP A 134 -28.84 1.75 18.79
N THR A 135 -28.03 2.80 18.65
CA THR A 135 -27.59 3.28 17.35
C THR A 135 -26.76 2.21 16.62
N VAL A 136 -25.85 1.53 17.30
CA VAL A 136 -25.07 0.42 16.69
C VAL A 136 -25.98 -0.71 16.23
N GLN A 137 -26.98 -1.09 17.05
CA GLN A 137 -27.97 -2.10 16.65
C GLN A 137 -28.79 -1.67 15.43
N GLN A 138 -29.14 -0.39 15.35
CA GLN A 138 -29.85 0.15 14.20
C GLN A 138 -29.00 0.09 12.92
N ILE A 139 -27.69 0.42 13.00
CA ILE A 139 -26.75 0.27 11.87
C ILE A 139 -26.71 -1.19 11.40
N TRP A 140 -26.61 -2.14 12.32
CA TRP A 140 -26.60 -3.55 11.95
C TRP A 140 -27.93 -4.05 11.40
N ALA A 141 -29.06 -3.57 11.91
CA ALA A 141 -30.40 -3.91 11.41
C ALA A 141 -30.59 -3.39 9.97
N GLU A 142 -30.13 -2.18 9.67
CA GLU A 142 -30.17 -1.61 8.33
C GLU A 142 -29.27 -2.41 7.37
N ALA A 143 -28.02 -2.69 7.76
CA ALA A 143 -27.11 -3.50 6.96
C ALA A 143 -27.68 -4.91 6.69
N TYR A 144 -28.31 -5.52 7.66
CA TYR A 144 -28.96 -6.83 7.50
C TYR A 144 -30.16 -6.78 6.54
N THR A 145 -30.90 -5.68 6.55
CA THR A 145 -32.01 -5.47 5.61
C THR A 145 -31.51 -5.40 4.16
N PHE A 146 -30.43 -4.67 3.90
CA PHE A 146 -29.78 -4.63 2.57
C PHE A 146 -29.26 -6.01 2.15
N TYR A 147 -28.62 -6.71 3.05
CA TYR A 147 -28.18 -8.09 2.79
C TYR A 147 -29.33 -9.02 2.41
N GLN A 148 -30.46 -8.96 3.14
CA GLN A 148 -31.65 -9.76 2.81
C GLN A 148 -32.33 -9.34 1.50
N ALA A 149 -32.22 -8.09 1.14
CA ALA A 149 -32.69 -7.60 -0.17
C ALA A 149 -31.81 -8.07 -1.34
N GLY A 150 -30.71 -8.76 -1.06
CA GLY A 150 -29.79 -9.30 -2.07
C GLY A 150 -28.80 -8.27 -2.60
N GLU A 151 -28.49 -7.23 -1.80
CA GLU A 151 -27.46 -6.27 -2.18
C GLU A 151 -26.12 -6.99 -2.43
N GLU A 152 -25.48 -6.66 -3.55
CA GLU A 152 -24.23 -7.27 -3.94
C GLU A 152 -23.09 -6.87 -3.00
N LEU A 153 -22.25 -7.84 -2.62
CA LEU A 153 -21.07 -7.62 -1.78
C LEU A 153 -19.86 -7.07 -2.57
N PHE A 154 -20.14 -6.45 -3.70
CA PHE A 154 -19.13 -5.83 -4.55
C PHE A 154 -19.41 -4.34 -4.66
N VAL A 155 -18.35 -3.56 -4.67
CA VAL A 155 -18.45 -2.12 -4.91
C VAL A 155 -18.75 -1.84 -6.37
N SER A 156 -19.58 -0.82 -6.64
CA SER A 156 -19.86 -0.40 -8.01
C SER A 156 -18.60 0.17 -8.68
N LYS A 157 -18.62 0.27 -10.01
CA LYS A 157 -17.49 0.85 -10.76
C LYS A 157 -17.24 2.31 -10.40
N GLU A 158 -18.29 3.04 -10.06
CA GLU A 158 -18.21 4.45 -9.63
C GLU A 158 -17.51 4.55 -8.27
N ILE A 159 -17.87 3.68 -7.30
CA ILE A 159 -17.22 3.62 -5.99
C ILE A 159 -15.76 3.16 -6.13
N GLU A 160 -15.49 2.20 -7.02
CA GLU A 160 -14.12 1.74 -7.29
C GLU A 160 -13.25 2.87 -7.88
N ALA A 161 -13.78 3.67 -8.81
CA ALA A 161 -13.09 4.82 -9.37
C ALA A 161 -12.82 5.90 -8.31
N LEU A 162 -13.78 6.15 -7.42
CA LEU A 162 -13.58 7.07 -6.30
C LEU A 162 -12.51 6.55 -5.34
N ALA A 163 -12.56 5.27 -5.00
CA ALA A 163 -11.56 4.63 -4.14
C ALA A 163 -10.16 4.66 -4.75
N GLU A 164 -10.04 4.58 -6.09
CA GLU A 164 -8.75 4.70 -6.78
C GLU A 164 -8.12 6.08 -6.60
N ASN A 165 -8.92 7.14 -6.67
CA ASN A 165 -8.43 8.50 -6.40
C ASN A 165 -7.90 8.60 -4.96
N TYR A 166 -8.65 8.13 -3.97
CA TYR A 166 -8.20 8.14 -2.58
C TYR A 166 -6.99 7.21 -2.34
N ARG A 167 -6.87 6.09 -3.08
CA ARG A 167 -5.68 5.24 -3.01
C ARG A 167 -4.44 5.95 -3.57
N SER A 168 -4.60 6.65 -4.69
CA SER A 168 -3.52 7.46 -5.27
C SER A 168 -3.02 8.53 -4.29
N ASP A 169 -3.95 9.19 -3.59
CA ASP A 169 -3.59 10.18 -2.55
C ASP A 169 -2.97 9.52 -1.30
N ALA A 170 -3.28 8.24 -1.05
CA ALA A 170 -2.75 7.48 0.07
C ALA A 170 -1.44 6.75 -0.24
N GLU A 171 -0.99 6.74 -1.49
CA GLU A 171 0.32 6.22 -1.85
C GLU A 171 1.41 7.20 -1.39
N SER A 172 2.31 6.70 -0.54
CA SER A 172 3.49 7.50 -0.17
C SER A 172 4.37 7.69 -1.41
N GLU A 173 4.84 8.90 -1.62
CA GLU A 173 5.83 9.16 -2.65
C GLU A 173 7.02 8.21 -2.46
N ASP A 174 7.33 7.42 -3.49
CA ASP A 174 8.55 6.63 -3.51
C ASP A 174 9.71 7.56 -3.93
N PRO A 175 10.62 7.93 -3.01
CA PRO A 175 11.72 8.83 -3.33
C PRO A 175 12.58 8.31 -4.49
N ILE A 176 12.66 6.99 -4.66
CA ILE A 176 13.37 6.35 -5.77
C ILE A 176 12.63 6.62 -7.08
N LYS A 177 11.31 6.47 -7.10
CA LYS A 177 10.47 6.76 -8.26
C LYS A 177 10.60 8.23 -8.67
N THR A 178 10.42 9.14 -7.72
CA THR A 178 10.52 10.59 -7.95
C THR A 178 11.90 10.96 -8.49
N SER A 179 12.97 10.45 -7.89
CA SER A 179 14.34 10.71 -8.37
C SER A 179 14.59 10.17 -9.78
N ILE A 180 14.07 8.97 -10.09
CA ILE A 180 14.20 8.39 -11.45
C ILE A 180 13.44 9.25 -12.47
N TYR A 181 12.21 9.67 -12.16
CA TYR A 181 11.43 10.51 -13.08
C TYR A 181 12.13 11.84 -13.36
N GLN A 182 12.60 12.52 -12.33
CA GLN A 182 13.40 13.75 -12.46
C GLN A 182 14.66 13.52 -13.31
N TYR A 183 15.38 12.42 -13.05
CA TYR A 183 16.59 12.05 -13.82
C TYR A 183 16.29 11.82 -15.31
N LEU A 184 15.16 11.21 -15.65
CA LEU A 184 14.77 10.96 -17.03
C LEU A 184 14.44 12.24 -17.81
N GLU A 185 13.96 13.27 -17.13
CA GLU A 185 13.61 14.58 -17.69
C GLU A 185 14.82 15.53 -17.82
N ILE A 186 15.96 15.19 -17.22
CA ILE A 186 17.17 16.02 -17.30
C ILE A 186 17.66 16.09 -18.75
N PRO A 187 17.71 17.29 -19.35
CA PRO A 187 18.30 17.46 -20.67
C PRO A 187 19.80 17.23 -20.63
N LEU A 188 20.32 16.45 -21.56
CA LEU A 188 21.72 16.09 -21.64
C LEU A 188 22.55 17.16 -22.35
N SER A 189 23.83 17.26 -22.00
CA SER A 189 24.80 18.06 -22.77
C SER A 189 24.99 17.47 -24.17
N GLU A 190 25.32 18.29 -25.15
CA GLU A 190 25.70 17.83 -26.51
C GLU A 190 26.90 16.88 -26.48
N ASP A 191 27.80 17.07 -25.52
CA ASP A 191 28.99 16.24 -25.29
C ASP A 191 28.76 15.02 -24.40
N TRP A 192 27.50 14.68 -24.08
CA TRP A 192 27.17 13.64 -23.11
C TRP A 192 27.87 12.30 -23.30
N GLU A 193 27.99 11.86 -24.55
CA GLU A 193 28.62 10.59 -24.89
C GLU A 193 30.14 10.59 -24.65
N THR A 194 30.75 11.77 -24.55
CA THR A 194 32.20 11.91 -24.27
C THR A 194 32.50 11.94 -22.76
N TYR A 195 31.48 12.15 -21.92
CA TYR A 195 31.66 12.25 -20.48
C TYR A 195 31.95 10.87 -19.86
N ASN A 196 32.93 10.83 -18.94
CA ASN A 196 33.14 9.69 -18.11
C ASN A 196 32.03 9.61 -17.01
N ASN A 197 31.92 8.48 -16.28
CA ASN A 197 30.89 8.28 -15.29
C ASN A 197 30.91 9.33 -14.16
N GLU A 198 32.07 9.78 -13.73
CA GLU A 198 32.22 10.79 -12.70
C GLU A 198 31.65 12.15 -13.16
N ARG A 199 31.98 12.56 -14.38
CA ARG A 199 31.46 13.80 -14.97
C ARG A 199 29.94 13.73 -15.17
N LYS A 200 29.42 12.58 -15.59
CA LYS A 200 27.97 12.35 -15.71
C LYS A 200 27.26 12.49 -14.38
N ARG A 201 27.81 11.90 -13.31
CA ARG A 201 27.29 12.02 -11.94
C ARG A 201 27.23 13.47 -11.47
N LEU A 202 28.32 14.19 -11.62
CA LEU A 202 28.38 15.60 -11.24
C LEU A 202 27.34 16.43 -12.00
N TYR A 203 27.24 16.26 -13.30
CA TYR A 203 26.24 16.96 -14.13
C TYR A 203 24.80 16.71 -13.64
N ILE A 204 24.45 15.46 -13.37
CA ILE A 204 23.12 15.09 -12.84
C ILE A 204 22.88 15.74 -11.48
N GLN A 205 23.84 15.68 -10.57
CA GLN A 205 23.73 16.26 -9.23
C GLN A 205 23.60 17.78 -9.28
N GLU A 206 24.39 18.46 -10.09
CA GLU A 206 24.30 19.92 -10.30
C GLU A 206 22.89 20.34 -10.73
N ILE A 207 22.30 19.59 -11.67
CA ILE A 207 20.95 19.89 -12.16
C ILE A 207 19.88 19.58 -11.09
N MET A 208 19.96 18.45 -10.41
CA MET A 208 18.98 18.07 -9.40
C MET A 208 19.01 19.02 -8.18
N ASN A 209 20.16 19.61 -7.86
CA ASN A 209 20.33 20.57 -6.79
C ASN A 209 20.01 22.03 -7.18
N ASN A 210 19.50 22.26 -8.40
CA ASN A 210 19.26 23.59 -8.95
C ASN A 210 20.51 24.48 -9.03
N ASP A 211 21.70 23.90 -9.11
CA ASP A 211 22.99 24.60 -9.11
C ASP A 211 23.47 24.76 -10.56
N TYR A 212 22.69 25.49 -11.35
CA TYR A 212 22.89 25.58 -12.80
C TYR A 212 23.90 26.62 -13.21
N GLN A 213 24.87 26.21 -14.03
CA GLN A 213 25.51 27.14 -14.97
C GLN A 213 25.21 26.82 -16.47
N HIS A 214 24.87 25.58 -16.84
CA HIS A 214 24.66 25.20 -18.25
C HIS A 214 23.52 24.17 -18.37
N LYS A 215 22.41 24.53 -19.02
CA LYS A 215 21.36 23.57 -19.41
C LYS A 215 21.78 22.83 -20.67
N GLY A 216 21.74 21.49 -20.61
CA GLY A 216 21.81 20.69 -21.82
C GLY A 216 20.59 20.91 -22.73
N THR A 217 20.74 20.56 -23.99
CA THR A 217 19.71 20.76 -25.03
C THR A 217 19.22 19.44 -25.64
N VAL A 218 19.90 18.33 -25.31
CA VAL A 218 19.61 17.02 -25.90
C VAL A 218 18.63 16.22 -25.01
N GLN A 219 17.52 15.79 -25.59
CA GLN A 219 16.57 14.94 -24.89
C GLN A 219 17.11 13.51 -24.75
N ARG A 220 16.95 12.90 -23.58
CA ARG A 220 17.30 11.50 -23.33
C ARG A 220 16.30 10.58 -24.03
N LEU A 221 16.78 9.77 -24.98
CA LEU A 221 15.96 8.85 -25.77
C LEU A 221 16.09 7.38 -25.34
N ARG A 222 17.12 7.05 -24.59
CA ARG A 222 17.40 5.70 -24.10
C ARG A 222 18.12 5.77 -22.76
N VAL A 223 17.92 4.74 -21.95
CA VAL A 223 18.60 4.58 -20.68
C VAL A 223 18.64 3.11 -20.30
N THR A 224 19.68 2.70 -19.62
CA THR A 224 19.81 1.36 -19.06
C THR A 224 19.68 1.41 -17.53
N THR A 225 19.25 0.31 -16.92
CA THR A 225 19.21 0.18 -15.45
C THR A 225 20.58 0.45 -14.82
N ARG A 226 21.66 0.10 -15.52
CA ARG A 226 23.03 0.34 -15.07
C ARG A 226 23.36 1.84 -15.05
N GLU A 227 22.97 2.59 -16.07
CA GLU A 227 23.16 4.05 -16.11
C GLU A 227 22.40 4.73 -14.99
N ILE A 228 21.12 4.41 -14.76
CA ILE A 228 20.34 4.94 -13.64
C ILE A 228 21.04 4.62 -12.31
N SER A 229 21.46 3.37 -12.11
CA SER A 229 22.13 2.94 -10.88
C SER A 229 23.45 3.70 -10.66
N SER A 230 24.28 3.84 -11.69
CA SER A 230 25.60 4.45 -11.56
C SER A 230 25.56 5.98 -11.59
N GLU A 231 24.75 6.59 -12.44
CA GLU A 231 24.72 8.03 -12.64
C GLU A 231 23.88 8.76 -11.56
N LEU A 232 22.71 8.20 -11.23
CA LEU A 232 21.79 8.81 -10.26
C LEU A 232 22.07 8.38 -8.81
N PHE A 233 22.22 7.07 -8.58
CA PHE A 233 22.34 6.54 -7.21
C PHE A 233 23.77 6.27 -6.77
N CYS A 234 24.75 6.48 -7.62
CA CYS A 234 26.19 6.24 -7.33
C CYS A 234 26.46 4.79 -6.87
N VAL A 235 25.67 3.82 -7.34
CA VAL A 235 25.81 2.40 -6.99
C VAL A 235 26.34 1.65 -8.20
N ASP A 236 27.52 1.07 -8.09
CA ASP A 236 28.05 0.19 -9.12
C ASP A 236 27.37 -1.18 -9.03
N THR A 237 26.93 -1.70 -10.17
CA THR A 237 26.20 -2.98 -10.26
C THR A 237 27.03 -4.21 -9.88
N GLY A 238 28.31 -4.02 -9.58
CA GLY A 238 29.23 -5.07 -9.10
C GLY A 238 29.23 -5.30 -7.57
N GLU A 239 28.62 -4.42 -6.78
CA GLU A 239 28.42 -4.65 -5.35
C GLU A 239 27.24 -5.61 -5.12
N GLU A 240 27.52 -6.86 -4.73
CA GLU A 240 26.60 -7.99 -4.88
C GLU A 240 25.22 -7.85 -4.21
N LEU A 241 25.06 -7.22 -3.08
CA LEU A 241 23.78 -7.12 -2.38
C LEU A 241 23.06 -5.79 -2.65
N ARG A 242 23.77 -4.68 -2.56
CA ARG A 242 23.23 -3.33 -2.74
C ARG A 242 22.84 -3.06 -4.18
N GLY A 243 23.68 -3.52 -5.11
CA GLY A 243 23.43 -3.41 -6.56
C GLY A 243 22.23 -4.22 -7.03
N ARG A 244 22.01 -5.45 -6.50
CA ARG A 244 20.87 -6.29 -6.85
C ARG A 244 19.54 -5.70 -6.35
N SER A 245 19.51 -5.15 -5.15
CA SER A 245 18.32 -4.50 -4.59
C SER A 245 17.97 -3.24 -5.38
N MET A 246 18.96 -2.40 -5.69
CA MET A 246 18.75 -1.18 -6.46
C MET A 246 18.29 -1.49 -7.89
N THR A 247 18.90 -2.45 -8.57
CA THR A 247 18.49 -2.93 -9.89
C THR A 247 17.03 -3.37 -9.92
N LYS A 248 16.59 -4.10 -8.88
CA LYS A 248 15.19 -4.52 -8.77
C LYS A 248 14.25 -3.33 -8.61
N ASN A 249 14.59 -2.36 -7.78
CA ASN A 249 13.78 -1.17 -7.57
C ASN A 249 13.69 -0.32 -8.84
N ILE A 250 14.81 -0.05 -9.51
CA ILE A 250 14.84 0.68 -10.78
C ILE A 250 13.99 -0.02 -11.84
N ASN A 251 14.15 -1.34 -12.01
CA ASN A 251 13.35 -2.11 -12.96
C ASN A 251 11.86 -2.05 -12.65
N ASN A 252 11.47 -2.08 -11.37
CA ASN A 252 10.06 -1.96 -10.97
C ASN A 252 9.48 -0.59 -11.35
N VAL A 253 10.21 0.49 -11.08
CA VAL A 253 9.80 1.85 -11.45
C VAL A 253 9.71 2.00 -12.97
N MET A 254 10.73 1.57 -13.71
CA MET A 254 10.78 1.70 -15.17
C MET A 254 9.73 0.85 -15.91
N ASN A 255 9.41 -0.34 -15.41
CA ASN A 255 8.35 -1.18 -15.99
C ASN A 255 6.94 -0.57 -15.84
N ASN A 256 6.75 0.32 -14.87
CA ASN A 256 5.48 1.01 -14.61
C ASN A 256 5.49 2.47 -15.10
N HIS A 257 6.54 2.91 -15.80
CA HIS A 257 6.62 4.27 -16.32
C HIS A 257 5.68 4.45 -17.52
N PRO A 258 4.85 5.50 -17.59
CA PRO A 258 3.84 5.65 -18.63
C PRO A 258 4.43 5.87 -20.04
N GLU A 259 5.59 6.51 -20.14
CA GLU A 259 6.18 6.93 -21.41
C GLU A 259 7.39 6.09 -21.86
N TRP A 260 8.00 5.32 -20.94
CA TRP A 260 9.19 4.55 -21.23
C TRP A 260 8.90 3.08 -21.44
N ASN A 261 9.25 2.54 -22.61
CA ASN A 261 9.03 1.14 -22.97
C ASN A 261 10.32 0.33 -22.92
N ARG A 262 10.27 -0.86 -22.31
CA ARG A 262 11.40 -1.78 -22.26
C ARG A 262 11.69 -2.37 -23.64
N LYS A 263 12.92 -2.21 -24.13
CA LYS A 263 13.43 -2.91 -25.33
C LYS A 263 14.61 -3.80 -24.93
N GLN A 264 14.62 -5.04 -25.43
CA GLN A 264 15.80 -5.90 -25.36
C GLN A 264 16.62 -5.69 -26.64
N TYR A 265 17.86 -5.27 -26.46
CA TYR A 265 18.86 -5.31 -27.53
C TYR A 265 19.70 -6.56 -27.32
N ARG A 266 19.77 -7.44 -28.33
CA ARG A 266 20.84 -8.45 -28.40
C ARG A 266 22.10 -7.72 -28.80
N ILE A 267 23.12 -7.75 -27.93
CA ILE A 267 24.48 -7.34 -28.23
C ILE A 267 25.14 -8.48 -28.99
#